data_323b89bc4164e85d13bcffd22c2af68e
#
_entry.id   323b89bc4164e85d13bcffd22c2af68e
#
_cell.length_a   1.000
_cell.length_b   1.000
_cell.length_c   1.000
_cell.angle_alpha   90.00
_cell.angle_beta   90.00
_cell.angle_gamma   90.00
#
_symmetry.space_group_name_H-M   'P 1'
#
loop_
_entity.id
_entity.type
_entity.pdbx_description
1 polymer ?
#
loop_
_entity_poly.entity_id
_entity_poly.type
_entity_poly.pdbx_seq_one_letter_code
_entity_poly.pdbx_strand_id
1 'polypeptide(L)'
;GGPWAPWIPSKQNTHAPAANEAEDSGVVAIPHLSRDLLACYDGNGSNFGTHPQNVLRGMIYDTKTWEYPYLYNLIDQYRSLEKYNNGYAYNMMFVGPGWLNKMGRWEQPYELLKKSYEDGMKYYGDLKKEGKLTDMTMAEFADYYRQKKTYTEPECALWRDILYGSDKQLFWYCDPFMRACVNMDQGGAIVDLRPYAAKLEWPVGIGTKHVTDASYPFLIQEKYRAGYFTHYAGEGTVRSAKLKHNGEEVDLCLCRTKAHFSQEGSTRILTLDPVDIEFYDLTVKLQTIVSFEEGSSAIKIERKILEMSDPNAEVELNEYIVACYGTTEYSEDMMGITLSTKKGDEVETLDYEYKCREMEKADADEVRAVIPQIETAVSMSTNAEGAVGYVKEGYAFSPMLTLGYNSKIKDKEVVA
;
A
#
# COMPACT_ATOMS: atom_id res chain seq x y z
N GLY A 1 -0.60 6.24 10.58
CA GLY A 1 -1.54 5.13 10.59
C GLY A 1 -2.17 4.86 9.23
N GLY A 2 -2.98 3.83 9.18
CA GLY A 2 -3.74 3.49 7.97
C GLY A 2 -4.94 4.43 7.75
N PRO A 3 -5.35 4.67 6.49
CA PRO A 3 -6.48 5.54 6.22
C PRO A 3 -7.85 4.91 6.55
N TRP A 4 -7.86 3.66 6.96
CA TRP A 4 -9.08 2.88 7.27
C TRP A 4 -9.33 2.66 8.76
N ALA A 5 -8.37 2.97 9.61
CA ALA A 5 -8.42 2.65 11.02
C ALA A 5 -7.86 3.79 11.88
N PRO A 6 -8.32 3.94 13.13
CA PRO A 6 -7.71 4.83 14.11
C PRO A 6 -6.32 4.31 14.50
N TRP A 7 -5.50 5.19 15.11
CA TRP A 7 -4.22 4.78 15.71
C TRP A 7 -3.88 5.68 16.90
N ILE A 8 -3.02 5.18 17.77
CA ILE A 8 -2.40 5.99 18.83
C ILE A 8 -1.10 6.55 18.26
N PRO A 9 -0.99 7.86 17.98
CA PRO A 9 0.23 8.42 17.42
C PRO A 9 1.42 8.27 18.36
N SER A 10 2.60 7.99 17.80
CA SER A 10 3.85 8.03 18.54
C SER A 10 4.21 9.49 18.90
N LYS A 11 4.71 9.73 20.13
CA LYS A 11 5.26 11.02 20.52
C LYS A 11 6.42 11.49 19.65
N GLN A 12 7.15 10.54 19.07
CA GLN A 12 8.32 10.84 18.23
C GLN A 12 7.92 11.08 16.77
N ASN A 13 6.85 10.41 16.32
CA ASN A 13 6.39 10.46 14.94
C ASN A 13 4.86 10.32 14.90
N THR A 14 4.15 11.42 14.74
CA THR A 14 2.68 11.43 14.77
C THR A 14 2.03 10.69 13.61
N HIS A 15 2.75 10.40 12.55
CA HIS A 15 2.25 9.59 11.42
C HIS A 15 2.33 8.08 11.69
N ALA A 16 3.25 7.67 12.56
CA ALA A 16 3.39 6.27 12.95
C ALA A 16 2.48 5.95 14.15
N PRO A 17 1.91 4.74 14.23
CA PRO A 17 1.37 4.22 15.47
C PRO A 17 2.48 4.09 16.53
N ALA A 18 2.14 4.32 17.80
CA ALA A 18 3.07 4.08 18.90
C ALA A 18 3.38 2.57 19.02
N ALA A 19 4.64 2.23 19.19
CA ALA A 19 5.09 0.85 19.33
C ALA A 19 5.00 0.32 20.77
N ASN A 20 4.86 1.22 21.74
CA ASN A 20 4.81 0.89 23.17
C ASN A 20 4.22 2.06 23.98
N GLU A 21 3.99 1.82 25.27
CA GLU A 21 3.42 2.82 26.19
C GLU A 21 4.29 4.08 26.33
N ALA A 22 5.60 3.96 26.28
CA ALA A 22 6.50 5.10 26.38
C ALA A 22 6.35 6.08 25.21
N GLU A 23 6.03 5.57 24.04
CA GLU A 23 5.78 6.35 22.82
C GLU A 23 4.36 6.90 22.72
N ASP A 24 3.41 6.38 23.49
CA ASP A 24 2.00 6.78 23.42
C ASP A 24 1.82 8.28 23.66
N SER A 25 1.26 8.97 22.66
CA SER A 25 1.02 10.42 22.71
C SER A 25 -0.11 10.83 23.68
N GLY A 26 -0.89 9.89 24.20
CA GLY A 26 -2.09 10.17 24.97
C GLY A 26 -3.35 10.45 24.13
N VAL A 27 -3.20 10.49 22.81
CA VAL A 27 -4.28 10.82 21.87
C VAL A 27 -4.63 9.61 21.01
N VAL A 28 -5.88 9.52 20.57
CA VAL A 28 -6.29 8.62 19.49
C VAL A 28 -6.57 9.45 18.25
N ALA A 29 -5.82 9.22 17.19
CA ALA A 29 -6.07 9.81 15.88
C ALA A 29 -7.18 8.99 15.19
N ILE A 30 -8.29 9.64 14.89
CA ILE A 30 -9.44 9.00 14.25
C ILE A 30 -9.57 9.57 12.83
N PRO A 31 -9.56 8.72 11.78
CA PRO A 31 -9.80 9.21 10.42
C PRO A 31 -11.14 9.94 10.34
N HIS A 32 -11.15 11.11 9.70
CA HIS A 32 -12.33 11.98 9.66
C HIS A 32 -13.49 11.45 8.80
N LEU A 33 -13.26 10.38 8.04
CA LEU A 33 -14.30 9.68 7.27
C LEU A 33 -13.82 8.27 6.88
N SER A 34 -14.79 7.38 6.70
CA SER A 34 -14.56 6.07 6.09
C SER A 34 -14.43 6.25 4.57
N ARG A 35 -13.24 5.97 4.04
CA ARG A 35 -12.90 6.15 2.62
C ARG A 35 -13.12 4.87 1.84
N ASP A 36 -13.43 5.02 0.57
CA ASP A 36 -13.32 3.91 -0.38
C ASP A 36 -11.83 3.74 -0.76
N LEU A 37 -11.22 2.67 -0.27
CA LEU A 37 -9.77 2.47 -0.40
C LEU A 37 -9.35 1.98 -1.80
N LEU A 38 -10.30 1.58 -2.63
CA LEU A 38 -10.02 1.11 -3.98
C LEU A 38 -10.39 2.13 -5.06
N ALA A 39 -11.37 2.98 -4.84
CA ALA A 39 -11.84 3.95 -5.84
C ALA A 39 -10.73 4.84 -6.41
N CYS A 40 -9.68 5.13 -5.63
CA CYS A 40 -8.54 5.91 -6.09
C CYS A 40 -7.71 5.21 -7.18
N TYR A 41 -7.78 3.89 -7.27
CA TYR A 41 -7.06 3.10 -8.28
C TYR A 41 -7.84 2.99 -9.61
N ASP A 42 -9.14 3.28 -9.59
CA ASP A 42 -9.99 3.14 -10.76
C ASP A 42 -10.05 4.37 -11.67
N GLY A 43 -9.27 5.40 -11.37
CA GLY A 43 -9.16 6.38 -12.44
C GLY A 43 -8.82 7.80 -12.13
N ASN A 44 -8.94 8.31 -10.95
CA ASN A 44 -8.63 9.71 -10.82
C ASN A 44 -7.47 10.06 -9.88
N GLY A 45 -6.83 9.07 -9.28
CA GLY A 45 -5.58 9.22 -8.52
C GLY A 45 -5.53 10.39 -7.52
N SER A 46 -6.66 11.03 -7.25
CA SER A 46 -6.74 12.17 -6.37
C SER A 46 -7.29 11.77 -5.01
N ASN A 47 -6.91 12.50 -3.99
CA ASN A 47 -7.43 12.34 -2.64
C ASN A 47 -8.98 12.44 -2.59
N PHE A 48 -9.56 13.16 -3.53
CA PHE A 48 -11.01 13.29 -3.68
C PHE A 48 -11.68 12.01 -4.18
N GLY A 49 -10.98 11.17 -4.95
CA GLY A 49 -11.53 9.93 -5.49
C GLY A 49 -11.92 8.92 -4.41
N THR A 50 -11.36 8.99 -3.21
CA THR A 50 -11.69 8.10 -2.10
C THR A 50 -12.78 8.65 -1.17
N HIS A 51 -13.20 9.88 -1.37
CA HIS A 51 -14.25 10.51 -0.54
C HIS A 51 -15.63 10.03 -1.01
N PRO A 52 -16.43 9.35 -0.18
CA PRO A 52 -17.69 8.71 -0.58
C PRO A 52 -18.67 9.65 -1.30
N GLN A 53 -18.77 10.90 -0.84
CA GLN A 53 -19.59 11.92 -1.48
C GLN A 53 -19.15 12.23 -2.92
N ASN A 54 -17.84 12.33 -3.15
CA ASN A 54 -17.30 12.60 -4.47
C ASN A 54 -17.43 11.40 -5.40
N VAL A 55 -17.23 10.19 -4.88
CA VAL A 55 -17.47 8.95 -5.63
C VAL A 55 -18.93 8.88 -6.08
N LEU A 56 -19.87 9.02 -5.16
CA LEU A 56 -21.29 9.02 -5.48
C LEU A 56 -21.69 10.12 -6.48
N ARG A 57 -21.19 11.33 -6.30
CA ARG A 57 -21.47 12.43 -7.23
C ARG A 57 -21.00 12.10 -8.64
N GLY A 58 -19.79 11.52 -8.79
CA GLY A 58 -19.28 11.08 -10.07
C GLY A 58 -20.20 10.03 -10.70
N MET A 59 -20.53 8.98 -9.97
CA MET A 59 -21.42 7.91 -10.44
C MET A 59 -22.78 8.45 -10.88
N ILE A 60 -23.44 9.23 -10.05
CA ILE A 60 -24.77 9.78 -10.35
C ILE A 60 -24.71 10.73 -11.53
N TYR A 61 -23.64 11.52 -11.65
CA TYR A 61 -23.42 12.42 -12.77
C TYR A 61 -23.28 11.66 -14.09
N ASP A 62 -22.50 10.58 -14.09
CA ASP A 62 -22.22 9.78 -15.27
C ASP A 62 -23.40 8.87 -15.65
N THR A 63 -24.00 8.18 -14.67
CA THR A 63 -25.07 7.20 -14.90
C THR A 63 -26.46 7.81 -14.84
N LYS A 64 -26.62 8.94 -14.17
CA LYS A 64 -27.90 9.60 -13.85
C LYS A 64 -28.91 8.70 -13.15
N THR A 65 -28.39 7.66 -12.48
CA THR A 65 -29.19 6.71 -11.72
C THR A 65 -28.72 6.69 -10.28
N TRP A 66 -29.64 6.28 -9.43
CA TRP A 66 -29.44 6.19 -7.99
C TRP A 66 -29.35 4.73 -7.50
N GLU A 67 -29.59 3.76 -8.33
CA GLU A 67 -29.88 2.38 -7.97
C GLU A 67 -28.70 1.59 -7.40
N TYR A 68 -27.60 2.28 -7.06
CA TYR A 68 -26.40 1.63 -6.54
C TYR A 68 -26.35 1.65 -5.01
N PRO A 69 -26.21 0.49 -4.35
CA PRO A 69 -26.12 0.41 -2.90
C PRO A 69 -24.72 0.79 -2.36
N TYR A 70 -24.06 1.74 -2.99
CA TYR A 70 -22.67 2.07 -2.72
C TYR A 70 -22.40 2.40 -1.24
N LEU A 71 -23.23 3.23 -0.60
CA LEU A 71 -23.01 3.57 0.81
C LEU A 71 -23.26 2.38 1.73
N TYR A 72 -24.22 1.52 1.42
CA TYR A 72 -24.45 0.29 2.18
C TYR A 72 -23.24 -0.64 2.04
N ASN A 73 -22.75 -0.81 0.83
CA ASN A 73 -21.57 -1.62 0.56
C ASN A 73 -20.34 -1.07 1.28
N LEU A 74 -20.16 0.27 1.32
CA LEU A 74 -19.07 0.91 2.05
C LEU A 74 -19.16 0.64 3.55
N ILE A 75 -20.34 0.80 4.15
CA ILE A 75 -20.59 0.52 5.56
C ILE A 75 -20.31 -0.94 5.88
N ASP A 76 -20.81 -1.87 5.07
CA ASP A 76 -20.61 -3.31 5.27
C ASP A 76 -19.15 -3.73 5.03
N GLN A 77 -18.46 -3.10 4.09
CA GLN A 77 -17.04 -3.34 3.88
C GLN A 77 -16.23 -2.96 5.12
N TYR A 78 -16.50 -1.81 5.74
CA TYR A 78 -15.85 -1.42 6.99
C TYR A 78 -16.22 -2.37 8.14
N ARG A 79 -17.48 -2.76 8.27
CA ARG A 79 -17.88 -3.74 9.29
C ARG A 79 -17.15 -5.07 9.13
N SER A 80 -16.88 -5.49 7.90
CA SER A 80 -16.16 -6.73 7.64
C SER A 80 -14.69 -6.70 8.11
N LEU A 81 -14.15 -5.53 8.43
CA LEU A 81 -12.77 -5.38 8.89
C LEU A 81 -12.56 -5.86 10.32
N GLU A 82 -13.62 -6.08 11.10
CA GLU A 82 -13.51 -6.63 12.46
C GLU A 82 -12.72 -7.94 12.52
N LYS A 83 -12.84 -8.78 11.50
CA LYS A 83 -12.12 -10.06 11.40
C LYS A 83 -10.62 -9.93 11.19
N TYR A 84 -10.14 -8.74 10.82
CA TYR A 84 -8.72 -8.44 10.60
C TYR A 84 -8.13 -7.58 11.72
N ASN A 85 -8.96 -7.01 12.59
CA ASN A 85 -8.58 -5.98 13.54
C ASN A 85 -9.10 -6.32 14.95
N ASN A 86 -8.63 -7.43 15.51
CA ASN A 86 -8.90 -7.82 16.90
C ASN A 86 -10.40 -7.74 17.34
N GLY A 87 -11.31 -8.06 16.43
CA GLY A 87 -12.74 -8.12 16.70
C GLY A 87 -13.42 -6.75 16.82
N TYR A 88 -12.86 -5.69 16.24
CA TYR A 88 -13.54 -4.40 16.10
C TYR A 88 -13.45 -3.86 14.68
N ALA A 89 -14.38 -3.00 14.33
CA ALA A 89 -14.35 -2.19 13.13
C ALA A 89 -14.80 -0.77 13.45
N TYR A 90 -14.33 0.16 12.64
CA TYR A 90 -14.64 1.57 12.75
C TYR A 90 -15.39 2.04 11.51
N ASN A 91 -16.38 2.90 11.69
CA ASN A 91 -17.05 3.56 10.58
C ASN A 91 -17.44 4.98 10.95
N MET A 92 -17.14 5.94 10.09
CA MET A 92 -17.52 7.33 10.25
C MET A 92 -17.97 7.91 8.91
N MET A 93 -19.19 8.46 8.86
CA MET A 93 -19.67 9.22 7.74
C MET A 93 -19.42 10.71 7.97
N PHE A 94 -18.58 11.31 7.17
CA PHE A 94 -18.38 12.75 7.18
C PHE A 94 -19.55 13.46 6.48
N VAL A 95 -20.17 14.40 7.18
CA VAL A 95 -21.25 15.21 6.64
C VAL A 95 -20.69 16.55 6.17
N GLY A 96 -20.31 16.61 4.92
CA GLY A 96 -19.86 17.85 4.31
C GLY A 96 -21.03 18.67 3.71
N PRO A 97 -20.78 19.94 3.39
CA PRO A 97 -21.80 20.82 2.79
C PRO A 97 -22.41 20.25 1.49
N GLY A 98 -21.66 19.42 0.78
CA GLY A 98 -22.12 18.80 -0.46
C GLY A 98 -23.30 17.84 -0.33
N TRP A 99 -23.58 17.32 0.87
CA TRP A 99 -24.75 16.49 1.11
C TRP A 99 -26.03 17.30 1.33
N LEU A 100 -25.88 18.53 1.82
CA LEU A 100 -26.98 19.33 2.36
C LEU A 100 -27.12 20.70 1.68
N ASN A 101 -26.28 21.02 0.69
CA ASN A 101 -26.24 22.33 0.06
C ASN A 101 -26.44 22.25 -1.46
N LYS A 102 -27.38 23.01 -1.99
CA LYS A 102 -27.69 23.14 -3.42
C LYS A 102 -26.79 24.13 -4.18
N MET A 103 -25.78 24.71 -3.57
CA MET A 103 -25.04 25.84 -4.14
C MET A 103 -23.80 25.43 -4.94
N GLY A 104 -23.59 26.11 -6.07
CA GLY A 104 -22.39 25.97 -6.89
C GLY A 104 -22.18 24.55 -7.44
N ARG A 105 -20.96 24.02 -7.34
CA ARG A 105 -20.62 22.67 -7.81
C ARG A 105 -21.41 21.54 -7.12
N TRP A 106 -22.10 21.85 -6.03
CA TRP A 106 -22.89 20.90 -5.24
C TRP A 106 -24.38 20.89 -5.64
N GLU A 107 -24.77 21.78 -6.53
CA GLU A 107 -26.17 21.89 -6.95
C GLU A 107 -26.67 20.63 -7.64
N GLN A 108 -25.80 20.00 -8.41
CA GLN A 108 -26.13 18.80 -9.16
C GLN A 108 -25.18 17.64 -8.80
N PRO A 109 -25.69 16.48 -8.54
CA PRO A 109 -27.07 15.96 -8.44
C PRO A 109 -27.61 15.96 -6.99
N TYR A 110 -27.91 17.14 -6.46
CA TYR A 110 -28.25 17.34 -5.04
C TYR A 110 -29.32 16.40 -4.47
N GLU A 111 -30.44 16.23 -5.14
CA GLU A 111 -31.56 15.43 -4.60
C GLU A 111 -31.18 13.94 -4.45
N LEU A 112 -30.36 13.43 -5.36
CA LEU A 112 -29.87 12.07 -5.30
C LEU A 112 -28.80 11.90 -4.20
N LEU A 113 -27.92 12.87 -4.02
CA LEU A 113 -26.93 12.86 -2.93
C LEU A 113 -27.62 12.97 -1.57
N LYS A 114 -28.62 13.84 -1.45
CA LYS A 114 -29.43 13.97 -0.23
C LYS A 114 -30.12 12.65 0.11
N LYS A 115 -30.79 12.04 -0.87
CA LYS A 115 -31.43 10.74 -0.69
C LYS A 115 -30.43 9.66 -0.26
N SER A 116 -29.26 9.62 -0.87
CA SER A 116 -28.14 8.73 -0.51
C SER A 116 -27.77 8.86 0.94
N TYR A 117 -27.60 10.08 1.39
CA TYR A 117 -27.25 10.37 2.77
C TYR A 117 -28.35 9.90 3.73
N GLU A 118 -29.61 10.23 3.42
CA GLU A 118 -30.77 9.83 4.22
C GLU A 118 -30.88 8.30 4.33
N ASP A 119 -30.72 7.59 3.22
CA ASP A 119 -30.75 6.12 3.18
C ASP A 119 -29.57 5.51 3.94
N GLY A 120 -28.37 6.09 3.84
CA GLY A 120 -27.20 5.67 4.62
C GLY A 120 -27.40 5.83 6.12
N MET A 121 -27.96 6.97 6.55
CA MET A 121 -28.27 7.22 7.96
C MET A 121 -29.36 6.27 8.48
N LYS A 122 -30.36 5.96 7.66
CA LYS A 122 -31.38 4.96 8.00
C LYS A 122 -30.73 3.58 8.18
N TYR A 123 -29.83 3.21 7.28
CA TYR A 123 -29.13 1.92 7.38
C TYR A 123 -28.32 1.81 8.68
N TYR A 124 -27.59 2.84 9.08
CA TYR A 124 -26.96 2.87 10.41
C TYR A 124 -27.96 2.67 11.54
N GLY A 125 -29.11 3.34 11.47
CA GLY A 125 -30.17 3.19 12.45
C GLY A 125 -30.73 1.77 12.53
N ASP A 126 -30.87 1.08 11.41
CA ASP A 126 -31.35 -0.29 11.36
C ASP A 126 -30.28 -1.27 11.87
N LEU A 127 -29.01 -1.10 11.51
CA LEU A 127 -27.90 -1.88 12.08
C LEU A 127 -27.80 -1.71 13.62
N LYS A 128 -28.03 -0.51 14.12
CA LYS A 128 -28.07 -0.27 15.58
C LYS A 128 -29.21 -1.01 16.24
N LYS A 129 -30.43 -0.96 15.68
CA LYS A 129 -31.60 -1.70 16.20
C LYS A 129 -31.38 -3.21 16.22
N GLU A 130 -30.63 -3.71 15.22
CA GLU A 130 -30.28 -5.12 15.13
C GLU A 130 -29.09 -5.53 16.03
N GLY A 131 -28.53 -4.60 16.80
CA GLY A 131 -27.35 -4.84 17.64
C GLY A 131 -26.05 -5.10 16.88
N LYS A 132 -26.00 -4.75 15.59
CA LYS A 132 -24.83 -4.93 14.71
C LYS A 132 -23.93 -3.69 14.65
N LEU A 133 -24.33 -2.60 15.25
CA LEU A 133 -23.61 -1.34 15.33
C LEU A 133 -23.85 -0.70 16.68
N THR A 134 -22.78 -0.13 17.25
CA THR A 134 -22.84 0.75 18.42
C THR A 134 -22.44 2.16 18.01
N ASP A 135 -23.29 3.14 18.26
CA ASP A 135 -22.93 4.55 18.09
C ASP A 135 -22.20 5.06 19.33
N MET A 136 -21.16 5.82 19.09
CA MET A 136 -20.30 6.39 20.13
C MET A 136 -19.94 7.83 19.78
N THR A 137 -19.76 8.66 20.78
CA THR A 137 -19.02 9.92 20.59
C THR A 137 -17.56 9.63 20.30
N MET A 138 -16.84 10.62 19.76
CA MET A 138 -15.39 10.47 19.50
C MET A 138 -14.60 10.12 20.77
N ALA A 139 -15.00 10.67 21.93
CA ALA A 139 -14.36 10.37 23.19
C ALA A 139 -14.62 8.92 23.65
N GLU A 140 -15.87 8.47 23.64
CA GLU A 140 -16.24 7.09 23.98
C GLU A 140 -15.55 6.08 23.06
N PHE A 141 -15.46 6.42 21.76
CA PHE A 141 -14.75 5.56 20.81
C PHE A 141 -13.24 5.53 21.06
N ALA A 142 -12.63 6.65 21.41
CA ALA A 142 -11.20 6.70 21.75
C ALA A 142 -10.90 5.84 23.00
N ASP A 143 -11.75 5.90 24.02
CA ASP A 143 -11.62 5.06 25.23
C ASP A 143 -11.81 3.58 24.90
N TYR A 144 -12.81 3.24 24.08
CA TYR A 144 -13.02 1.89 23.59
C TYR A 144 -11.82 1.36 22.80
N TYR A 145 -11.29 2.16 21.88
CA TYR A 145 -10.14 1.79 21.07
C TYR A 145 -8.91 1.50 21.92
N ARG A 146 -8.61 2.37 22.90
CA ARG A 146 -7.49 2.18 23.84
C ARG A 146 -7.60 0.89 24.64
N GLN A 147 -8.79 0.47 24.99
CA GLN A 147 -9.01 -0.79 25.74
C GLN A 147 -8.83 -2.02 24.87
N LYS A 148 -9.02 -1.91 23.56
CA LYS A 148 -8.95 -3.02 22.61
C LYS A 148 -7.60 -3.18 21.95
N LYS A 149 -6.91 -2.06 21.69
CA LYS A 149 -5.67 -2.02 20.92
C LYS A 149 -4.47 -2.44 21.75
N THR A 150 -3.67 -3.36 21.21
CA THR A 150 -2.29 -3.57 21.63
C THR A 150 -1.35 -2.78 20.73
N TYR A 151 -0.23 -2.27 21.27
CA TYR A 151 0.63 -1.33 20.51
C TYR A 151 1.22 -1.95 19.24
N THR A 152 1.64 -3.19 19.29
CA THR A 152 2.31 -3.84 18.16
C THR A 152 1.36 -4.53 17.19
N GLU A 153 0.12 -4.76 17.59
CA GLU A 153 -0.85 -5.46 16.76
C GLU A 153 -1.17 -4.67 15.49
N PRO A 154 -0.97 -5.27 14.31
CA PRO A 154 -1.22 -4.60 13.04
C PRO A 154 -2.73 -4.45 12.78
N GLU A 155 -3.06 -3.41 12.03
CA GLU A 155 -4.37 -3.21 11.45
C GLU A 155 -4.34 -3.53 9.96
N CYS A 156 -5.27 -4.37 9.52
CA CYS A 156 -5.34 -4.86 8.17
C CYS A 156 -6.70 -4.55 7.52
N ALA A 157 -6.71 -4.48 6.19
CA ALA A 157 -7.94 -4.36 5.43
C ALA A 157 -7.80 -5.10 4.10
N LEU A 158 -8.52 -6.19 3.92
CA LEU A 158 -8.73 -6.77 2.59
C LEU A 158 -9.96 -6.08 1.97
N TRP A 159 -9.70 -5.17 1.06
CA TRP A 159 -10.69 -4.33 0.41
C TRP A 159 -11.11 -4.91 -0.94
N ARG A 160 -12.41 -4.88 -1.22
CA ARG A 160 -12.99 -5.30 -2.50
C ARG A 160 -13.61 -4.11 -3.22
N ASP A 161 -13.74 -4.22 -4.53
CA ASP A 161 -14.48 -3.23 -5.30
C ASP A 161 -15.95 -3.23 -4.90
N ILE A 162 -16.36 -2.14 -4.28
CA ILE A 162 -17.74 -1.90 -3.86
C ILE A 162 -18.47 -0.92 -4.78
N LEU A 163 -17.75 -0.35 -5.74
CA LEU A 163 -18.25 0.68 -6.65
C LEU A 163 -18.83 0.07 -7.92
N TYR A 164 -18.07 -0.80 -8.57
CA TYR A 164 -18.47 -1.43 -9.83
C TYR A 164 -18.80 -2.92 -9.70
N GLY A 165 -18.56 -3.52 -8.52
CA GLY A 165 -18.78 -4.93 -8.28
C GLY A 165 -17.81 -5.83 -9.06
N SER A 166 -16.63 -5.30 -9.43
CA SER A 166 -15.57 -6.09 -10.06
C SER A 166 -14.85 -6.99 -9.05
N ASP A 167 -13.99 -7.86 -9.55
CA ASP A 167 -13.19 -8.76 -8.72
C ASP A 167 -11.92 -8.12 -8.14
N LYS A 168 -11.70 -6.82 -8.34
CA LYS A 168 -10.53 -6.10 -7.85
C LYS A 168 -10.43 -6.13 -6.33
N GLN A 169 -9.21 -6.32 -5.83
CA GLN A 169 -8.92 -6.34 -4.40
C GLN A 169 -7.62 -5.59 -4.10
N LEU A 170 -7.61 -4.97 -2.92
CA LEU A 170 -6.42 -4.40 -2.29
C LEU A 170 -6.28 -4.96 -0.88
N PHE A 171 -5.06 -5.19 -0.45
CA PHE A 171 -4.78 -5.48 0.94
C PHE A 171 -3.92 -4.39 1.54
N TRP A 172 -4.38 -3.84 2.64
CA TRP A 172 -3.65 -2.87 3.43
C TRP A 172 -3.16 -3.49 4.73
N TYR A 173 -1.94 -3.16 5.08
CA TYR A 173 -1.27 -3.50 6.34
C TYR A 173 -0.72 -2.24 6.98
N CYS A 174 -0.87 -2.08 8.29
CA CYS A 174 -0.29 -0.98 9.05
C CYS A 174 0.04 -1.44 10.47
N ASP A 175 1.28 -1.26 10.85
CA ASP A 175 1.77 -1.44 12.22
C ASP A 175 2.66 -0.24 12.63
N PRO A 176 3.34 -0.24 13.79
CA PRO A 176 4.26 0.83 14.19
C PRO A 176 5.49 0.99 13.29
N PHE A 177 5.82 0.00 12.46
CA PHE A 177 7.07 -0.02 11.68
C PHE A 177 6.85 0.38 10.23
N MET A 178 5.68 0.03 9.66
CA MET A 178 5.39 0.33 8.27
C MET A 178 3.89 0.38 7.96
N ARG A 179 3.59 0.98 6.81
CA ARG A 179 2.32 0.81 6.11
C ARG A 179 2.61 0.28 4.72
N ALA A 180 1.85 -0.72 4.30
CA ALA A 180 1.97 -1.29 2.96
C ALA A 180 0.60 -1.53 2.31
N CYS A 181 0.55 -1.49 0.98
CA CYS A 181 -0.61 -1.88 0.19
C CYS A 181 -0.19 -2.87 -0.89
N VAL A 182 -0.88 -4.00 -0.95
CA VAL A 182 -0.72 -5.02 -1.99
C VAL A 182 -1.91 -4.96 -2.94
N ASN A 183 -1.64 -4.88 -4.24
CA ASN A 183 -2.67 -4.76 -5.27
C ASN A 183 -2.81 -6.06 -6.07
N MET A 184 -3.90 -6.77 -5.89
CA MET A 184 -4.17 -8.03 -6.58
C MET A 184 -4.54 -7.83 -8.05
N ASP A 185 -5.02 -6.64 -8.44
CA ASP A 185 -5.24 -6.29 -9.84
C ASP A 185 -3.93 -6.11 -10.63
N GLN A 186 -2.81 -6.00 -9.90
CA GLN A 186 -1.45 -5.91 -10.41
C GLN A 186 -0.57 -7.08 -9.92
N GLY A 187 -1.10 -8.30 -9.92
CA GLY A 187 -0.35 -9.51 -9.61
C GLY A 187 0.20 -9.61 -8.19
N GLY A 188 -0.39 -8.89 -7.25
CA GLY A 188 0.10 -8.80 -5.88
C GLY A 188 1.29 -7.86 -5.70
N ALA A 189 1.45 -6.88 -6.61
CA ALA A 189 2.46 -5.85 -6.47
C ALA A 189 2.22 -5.00 -5.21
N ILE A 190 3.31 -4.57 -4.56
CA ILE A 190 3.24 -3.58 -3.49
C ILE A 190 3.21 -2.21 -4.15
N VAL A 191 2.14 -1.45 -3.91
CA VAL A 191 1.85 -0.16 -4.55
C VAL A 191 1.82 1.03 -3.59
N ASP A 192 1.89 0.78 -2.28
CA ASP A 192 2.18 1.77 -1.24
C ASP A 192 3.13 1.11 -0.23
N LEU A 193 4.21 1.80 0.10
CA LEU A 193 5.15 1.37 1.14
C LEU A 193 5.70 2.60 1.85
N ARG A 194 5.41 2.70 3.14
CA ARG A 194 5.86 3.78 4.02
C ARG A 194 6.57 3.22 5.24
N PRO A 195 7.90 3.34 5.31
CA PRO A 195 8.66 2.94 6.48
C PRO A 195 8.52 4.00 7.57
N TYR A 196 8.00 3.63 8.73
CA TYR A 196 7.85 4.57 9.85
C TYR A 196 9.14 4.82 10.62
N ALA A 197 10.20 4.04 10.36
CA ALA A 197 11.55 4.38 10.79
C ALA A 197 12.10 5.60 10.06
N ALA A 198 11.61 5.90 8.85
CA ALA A 198 12.00 7.09 8.12
C ALA A 198 11.61 8.36 8.88
N LYS A 199 12.52 9.31 8.91
CA LYS A 199 12.33 10.58 9.62
C LYS A 199 12.27 11.74 8.65
N LEU A 200 11.38 12.69 8.95
CA LEU A 200 11.45 14.04 8.40
C LEU A 200 11.99 14.94 9.49
N GLU A 201 13.15 15.53 9.27
CA GLU A 201 13.61 16.59 10.16
C GLU A 201 12.70 17.82 10.03
N TRP A 202 12.21 18.28 11.16
CA TRP A 202 11.54 19.57 11.26
C TRP A 202 12.61 20.69 11.32
N PRO A 203 12.52 21.76 10.55
CA PRO A 203 11.38 22.23 9.73
C PRO A 203 11.51 21.89 8.24
N VAL A 204 12.24 20.85 7.86
CA VAL A 204 12.38 20.47 6.45
C VAL A 204 11.01 20.30 5.84
N GLY A 205 10.74 21.10 4.83
CA GLY A 205 9.51 21.02 4.08
C GLY A 205 8.40 21.96 4.53
N ILE A 206 8.46 22.59 5.68
CA ILE A 206 7.48 23.62 6.01
C ILE A 206 7.83 24.90 5.25
N GLY A 207 6.89 25.28 4.38
CA GLY A 207 7.08 26.42 3.51
C GLY A 207 7.96 26.14 2.29
N THR A 208 8.39 24.89 2.08
CA THR A 208 9.07 24.46 0.85
C THR A 208 8.12 23.69 -0.06
N LYS A 209 8.41 23.67 -1.35
CA LYS A 209 7.61 22.92 -2.34
C LYS A 209 7.72 21.40 -2.18
N HIS A 210 8.62 20.92 -1.33
CA HIS A 210 9.03 19.53 -1.29
C HIS A 210 8.21 18.69 -0.31
N VAL A 211 7.64 19.33 0.69
CA VAL A 211 6.76 18.63 1.63
C VAL A 211 5.37 19.19 1.47
N THR A 212 4.64 18.55 0.66
CA THR A 212 3.28 18.90 0.42
C THR A 212 2.39 17.88 1.11
N ASP A 213 1.34 18.38 1.69
CA ASP A 213 0.20 17.59 2.09
C ASP A 213 0.52 16.47 3.07
N ALA A 214 1.28 16.78 4.11
CA ALA A 214 1.63 15.81 5.14
C ALA A 214 2.26 14.55 4.55
N SER A 215 3.06 14.72 3.53
CA SER A 215 3.77 13.60 2.94
C SER A 215 4.80 13.09 3.92
N TYR A 216 4.39 12.14 4.70
CA TYR A 216 5.34 11.28 5.38
C TYR A 216 6.20 10.59 4.31
N PRO A 217 7.51 10.42 4.51
CA PRO A 217 8.38 9.76 3.56
C PRO A 217 7.81 8.41 3.11
N PHE A 218 7.79 8.17 1.83
CA PHE A 218 7.38 6.91 1.24
C PHE A 218 8.49 6.38 0.34
N LEU A 219 8.55 5.07 0.19
CA LEU A 219 9.39 4.39 -0.79
C LEU A 219 8.58 4.06 -2.04
N ILE A 220 7.34 3.66 -1.85
CA ILE A 220 6.40 3.35 -2.94
C ILE A 220 5.11 4.11 -2.70
N GLN A 221 4.64 4.81 -3.71
CA GLN A 221 3.34 5.45 -3.74
C GLN A 221 2.88 5.61 -5.18
N GLU A 222 2.17 4.63 -5.70
CA GLU A 222 1.78 4.66 -7.11
C GLU A 222 0.60 5.60 -7.38
N LYS A 223 -0.56 5.35 -6.78
CA LYS A 223 -1.79 6.08 -7.12
C LYS A 223 -2.45 6.76 -5.93
N TYR A 224 -2.27 6.24 -4.74
CA TYR A 224 -2.86 6.78 -3.53
C TYR A 224 -2.08 8.01 -3.06
N ARG A 225 -2.37 9.15 -3.61
CA ARG A 225 -1.63 10.41 -3.41
C ARG A 225 -2.38 11.34 -2.46
N ALA A 226 -1.62 12.09 -1.68
CA ALA A 226 -2.15 13.02 -0.69
C ALA A 226 -2.35 14.45 -1.22
N GLY A 227 -2.28 14.72 -2.51
CA GLY A 227 -2.51 16.07 -3.01
C GLY A 227 -1.92 16.36 -4.39
N TYR A 228 -2.16 17.55 -4.88
CA TYR A 228 -1.77 17.97 -6.24
C TYR A 228 -0.26 18.08 -6.44
N PHE A 229 0.48 18.35 -5.39
CA PHE A 229 1.91 18.64 -5.47
C PHE A 229 2.78 17.39 -5.50
N THR A 230 2.23 16.25 -5.10
CA THR A 230 2.89 14.93 -5.22
C THR A 230 2.56 14.25 -6.55
N HIS A 231 2.11 15.00 -7.52
CA HIS A 231 1.56 14.50 -8.78
C HIS A 231 2.46 13.51 -9.51
N TYR A 232 3.77 13.73 -9.47
CA TYR A 232 4.75 12.87 -10.13
C TYR A 232 5.55 11.99 -9.17
N ALA A 233 5.51 12.28 -7.87
CA ALA A 233 6.39 11.67 -6.87
C ALA A 233 6.04 10.21 -6.70
N GLY A 234 5.65 9.39 -7.04
CA GLY A 234 5.36 7.96 -6.90
C GLY A 234 5.09 7.28 -8.23
N GLU A 235 5.16 8.04 -9.33
CA GLU A 235 4.91 7.47 -10.64
C GLU A 235 5.99 6.44 -11.00
N GLY A 236 5.56 5.23 -11.35
CA GLY A 236 6.45 4.11 -11.63
C GLY A 236 7.06 3.43 -10.41
N THR A 237 6.75 3.87 -9.18
CA THR A 237 7.21 3.17 -7.98
C THR A 237 6.36 1.94 -7.72
N VAL A 238 7.03 0.80 -7.52
CA VAL A 238 6.36 -0.48 -7.31
C VAL A 238 7.35 -1.53 -6.79
N ARG A 239 6.86 -2.53 -6.06
CA ARG A 239 7.55 -3.78 -5.78
C ARG A 239 6.81 -4.91 -6.49
N SER A 240 7.46 -5.53 -7.45
CA SER A 240 6.86 -6.60 -8.26
C SER A 240 7.93 -7.54 -8.81
N ALA A 241 7.55 -8.34 -9.78
CA ALA A 241 8.44 -9.25 -10.47
C ALA A 241 8.09 -9.38 -11.95
N LYS A 242 9.07 -9.87 -12.71
CA LYS A 242 8.92 -10.25 -14.12
C LYS A 242 9.45 -11.65 -14.33
N LEU A 243 8.78 -12.43 -15.15
CA LEU A 243 9.28 -13.71 -15.64
C LEU A 243 9.82 -13.56 -17.06
N LYS A 244 10.92 -14.28 -17.35
CA LYS A 244 11.54 -14.30 -18.68
C LYS A 244 11.76 -15.72 -19.15
N HIS A 245 11.45 -15.98 -20.41
CA HIS A 245 11.70 -17.23 -21.10
C HIS A 245 12.02 -16.96 -22.56
N ASN A 246 13.13 -17.53 -23.07
CA ASN A 246 13.55 -17.43 -24.48
C ASN A 246 13.51 -16.00 -25.06
N GLY A 247 13.84 -14.97 -24.24
CA GLY A 247 13.83 -13.56 -24.64
C GLY A 247 12.47 -12.86 -24.54
N GLU A 248 11.40 -13.56 -24.21
CA GLU A 248 10.12 -12.98 -23.85
C GLU A 248 10.11 -12.59 -22.37
N GLU A 249 9.40 -11.52 -22.04
CA GLU A 249 9.25 -11.02 -20.66
C GLU A 249 7.76 -10.76 -20.38
N VAL A 250 7.28 -11.29 -19.27
CA VAL A 250 5.93 -11.03 -18.75
C VAL A 250 6.04 -10.34 -17.40
N ASP A 251 5.48 -9.14 -17.30
CA ASP A 251 5.40 -8.38 -16.05
C ASP A 251 4.19 -8.86 -15.23
N LEU A 252 4.42 -9.28 -13.98
CA LEU A 252 3.36 -9.72 -13.09
C LEU A 252 2.36 -8.61 -12.75
N CYS A 253 2.74 -7.33 -12.86
CA CYS A 253 1.81 -6.22 -12.74
C CYS A 253 0.67 -6.25 -13.77
N LEU A 254 0.79 -7.02 -14.84
CA LEU A 254 -0.26 -7.22 -15.84
C LEU A 254 -1.20 -8.38 -15.52
N CYS A 255 -0.87 -9.18 -14.50
CA CYS A 255 -1.63 -10.34 -14.10
C CYS A 255 -2.62 -9.98 -12.99
N ARG A 256 -3.90 -10.21 -13.22
CA ARG A 256 -4.92 -10.06 -12.18
C ARG A 256 -5.05 -11.36 -11.39
N THR A 257 -5.19 -11.23 -10.07
CA THR A 257 -5.41 -12.36 -9.15
C THR A 257 -6.38 -11.97 -8.03
N LYS A 258 -6.71 -12.91 -7.17
CA LYS A 258 -7.43 -12.71 -5.90
C LYS A 258 -6.54 -13.17 -4.76
N ALA A 259 -6.85 -12.74 -3.54
CA ALA A 259 -6.11 -13.15 -2.37
C ALA A 259 -7.02 -13.69 -1.26
N HIS A 260 -6.48 -14.65 -0.54
CA HIS A 260 -7.02 -15.18 0.70
C HIS A 260 -6.13 -14.74 1.86
N PHE A 261 -6.75 -14.16 2.87
CA PHE A 261 -6.07 -13.76 4.09
C PHE A 261 -6.11 -14.88 5.12
N SER A 262 -4.98 -15.15 5.74
CA SER A 262 -4.87 -15.98 6.93
C SER A 262 -3.92 -15.35 7.95
N GLN A 263 -3.96 -15.85 9.18
CA GLN A 263 -3.08 -15.44 10.25
C GLN A 263 -2.53 -16.67 10.94
N GLU A 264 -1.21 -16.70 11.12
CA GLU A 264 -0.49 -17.74 11.84
C GLU A 264 0.38 -17.09 12.92
N GLY A 265 -0.11 -17.15 14.17
CA GLY A 265 0.55 -16.45 15.28
C GLY A 265 0.63 -14.94 15.03
N SER A 266 1.84 -14.40 15.00
CA SER A 266 2.14 -12.99 14.71
C SER A 266 2.21 -12.66 13.21
N THR A 267 2.18 -13.67 12.33
CA THR A 267 2.31 -13.47 10.89
C THR A 267 0.95 -13.29 10.23
N ARG A 268 0.84 -12.26 9.37
CA ARG A 268 -0.31 -12.02 8.48
C ARG A 268 0.07 -12.48 7.08
N ILE A 269 -0.72 -13.36 6.48
CA ILE A 269 -0.39 -14.05 5.24
C ILE A 269 -1.46 -13.77 4.19
N LEU A 270 -1.02 -13.33 3.02
CA LEU A 270 -1.83 -13.26 1.81
C LEU A 270 -1.38 -14.36 0.85
N THR A 271 -2.25 -15.34 0.63
CA THR A 271 -2.06 -16.33 -0.41
C THR A 271 -2.84 -15.90 -1.64
N LEU A 272 -2.15 -15.60 -2.74
CA LEU A 272 -2.77 -15.21 -3.98
C LEU A 272 -3.20 -16.44 -4.77
N ASP A 273 -4.33 -16.35 -5.46
CA ASP A 273 -4.74 -17.40 -6.38
C ASP A 273 -3.68 -17.55 -7.48
N PRO A 274 -3.36 -18.77 -7.91
CA PRO A 274 -2.39 -18.99 -8.97
C PRO A 274 -2.79 -18.30 -10.27
N VAL A 275 -1.79 -17.78 -10.98
CA VAL A 275 -1.97 -17.18 -12.31
C VAL A 275 -1.19 -17.98 -13.35
N ASP A 276 -1.77 -18.12 -14.53
CA ASP A 276 -1.09 -18.70 -15.68
C ASP A 276 -0.35 -17.60 -16.43
N ILE A 277 0.97 -17.76 -16.56
CA ILE A 277 1.86 -16.87 -17.28
C ILE A 277 2.15 -17.51 -18.63
N GLU A 278 1.71 -16.87 -19.70
CA GLU A 278 1.79 -17.38 -21.05
C GLU A 278 3.01 -16.80 -21.78
N PHE A 279 3.89 -17.65 -22.26
CA PHE A 279 4.91 -17.38 -23.27
C PHE A 279 4.54 -18.07 -24.58
N TYR A 280 5.24 -17.77 -25.66
CA TYR A 280 4.93 -18.35 -26.98
C TYR A 280 4.95 -19.88 -26.97
N ASP A 281 5.88 -20.50 -26.24
CA ASP A 281 6.12 -21.94 -26.21
C ASP A 281 6.01 -22.55 -24.80
N LEU A 282 5.67 -21.75 -23.77
CA LEU A 282 5.62 -22.20 -22.39
C LEU A 282 4.48 -21.54 -21.62
N THR A 283 3.76 -22.32 -20.83
CA THR A 283 2.84 -21.83 -19.80
C THR A 283 3.40 -22.16 -18.43
N VAL A 284 3.44 -21.17 -17.55
CA VAL A 284 3.91 -21.29 -16.15
C VAL A 284 2.77 -20.91 -15.21
N LYS A 285 2.36 -21.83 -14.35
CA LYS A 285 1.40 -21.55 -13.27
C LYS A 285 2.14 -21.09 -12.03
N LEU A 286 1.99 -19.80 -11.68
CA LEU A 286 2.69 -19.16 -10.57
C LEU A 286 1.72 -18.82 -9.45
N GLN A 287 2.11 -19.15 -8.22
CA GLN A 287 1.46 -18.68 -6.99
C GLN A 287 2.39 -17.71 -6.26
N THR A 288 1.81 -16.64 -5.72
CA THR A 288 2.50 -15.67 -4.87
C THR A 288 1.94 -15.74 -3.45
N ILE A 289 2.81 -15.66 -2.46
CA ILE A 289 2.45 -15.53 -1.05
C ILE A 289 3.19 -14.32 -0.50
N VAL A 290 2.45 -13.40 0.13
CA VAL A 290 3.02 -12.22 0.78
C VAL A 290 2.77 -12.31 2.27
N SER A 291 3.82 -12.18 3.07
CA SER A 291 3.74 -12.33 4.52
C SER A 291 4.31 -11.10 5.24
N PHE A 292 3.63 -10.72 6.30
CA PHE A 292 3.97 -9.61 7.18
C PHE A 292 4.10 -10.14 8.60
N GLU A 293 5.26 -9.96 9.21
CA GLU A 293 5.50 -10.34 10.59
C GLU A 293 5.29 -9.14 11.51
N GLU A 294 4.47 -9.30 12.54
CA GLU A 294 4.23 -8.27 13.54
C GLU A 294 5.54 -7.82 14.20
N GLY A 295 5.77 -6.52 14.27
CA GLY A 295 6.98 -5.96 14.84
C GLY A 295 8.20 -5.97 13.92
N SER A 296 8.03 -6.33 12.65
CA SER A 296 9.09 -6.34 11.65
C SER A 296 8.84 -5.30 10.56
N SER A 297 9.90 -4.68 10.05
CA SER A 297 9.86 -3.85 8.84
C SER A 297 10.11 -4.65 7.56
N ALA A 298 10.19 -5.98 7.64
CA ALA A 298 10.41 -6.84 6.49
C ALA A 298 9.08 -7.38 5.94
N ILE A 299 9.01 -7.48 4.60
CA ILE A 299 7.93 -8.12 3.87
C ILE A 299 8.54 -9.32 3.16
N LYS A 300 8.02 -10.51 3.44
CA LYS A 300 8.45 -11.74 2.77
C LYS A 300 7.54 -12.02 1.58
N ILE A 301 8.13 -12.28 0.41
CA ILE A 301 7.40 -12.65 -0.79
C ILE A 301 7.94 -14.01 -1.27
N GLU A 302 7.03 -14.96 -1.40
CA GLU A 302 7.33 -16.29 -1.94
C GLU A 302 6.68 -16.43 -3.31
N ARG A 303 7.47 -16.88 -4.30
CA ARG A 303 7.01 -17.23 -5.64
C ARG A 303 7.13 -18.74 -5.82
N LYS A 304 6.01 -19.40 -6.09
CA LYS A 304 5.94 -20.85 -6.26
C LYS A 304 5.47 -21.19 -7.66
N ILE A 305 6.30 -21.86 -8.43
CA ILE A 305 5.88 -22.48 -9.68
C ILE A 305 5.15 -23.78 -9.34
N LEU A 306 3.85 -23.81 -9.55
CA LEU A 306 3.02 -24.98 -9.30
C LEU A 306 3.10 -25.98 -10.46
N GLU A 307 3.14 -25.47 -11.70
CA GLU A 307 3.11 -26.25 -12.93
C GLU A 307 3.82 -25.51 -14.06
N MET A 308 4.49 -26.24 -14.91
CA MET A 308 5.03 -25.75 -16.19
C MET A 308 4.64 -26.73 -17.28
N SER A 309 4.23 -26.24 -18.45
CA SER A 309 3.85 -27.07 -19.60
C SER A 309 5.05 -27.88 -20.15
N ASP A 310 6.28 -27.34 -20.04
CA ASP A 310 7.54 -28.09 -20.20
C ASP A 310 8.33 -28.02 -18.88
N PRO A 311 8.43 -29.13 -18.13
CA PRO A 311 9.15 -29.14 -16.85
C PRO A 311 10.67 -28.98 -16.99
N ASN A 312 11.22 -29.04 -18.20
CA ASN A 312 12.65 -28.86 -18.46
C ASN A 312 12.96 -27.42 -18.95
N ALA A 313 11.96 -26.59 -19.15
CA ALA A 313 12.16 -25.21 -19.57
C ALA A 313 12.90 -24.40 -18.51
N GLU A 314 13.81 -23.54 -18.93
CA GLU A 314 14.43 -22.55 -18.04
C GLU A 314 13.58 -21.29 -18.01
N VAL A 315 13.27 -20.83 -16.79
CA VAL A 315 12.60 -19.56 -16.54
C VAL A 315 13.46 -18.70 -15.65
N GLU A 316 13.61 -17.45 -16.01
CA GLU A 316 14.28 -16.44 -15.18
C GLU A 316 13.23 -15.61 -14.45
N LEU A 317 13.48 -15.32 -13.18
CA LEU A 317 12.69 -14.43 -12.34
C LEU A 317 13.51 -13.18 -12.04
N ASN A 318 12.97 -12.02 -12.37
CA ASN A 318 13.46 -10.73 -11.94
C ASN A 318 12.54 -10.19 -10.85
N GLU A 319 12.97 -10.26 -9.59
CA GLU A 319 12.30 -9.61 -8.46
C GLU A 319 12.87 -8.22 -8.26
N TYR A 320 12.02 -7.19 -8.16
CA TYR A 320 12.50 -5.82 -8.09
C TYR A 320 11.62 -4.91 -7.22
N ILE A 321 12.25 -3.88 -6.68
CA ILE A 321 11.60 -2.71 -6.11
C ILE A 321 12.07 -1.46 -6.86
N VAL A 322 11.14 -0.65 -7.32
CA VAL A 322 11.40 0.71 -7.78
C VAL A 322 10.83 1.65 -6.72
N ALA A 323 11.71 2.33 -6.03
CA ALA A 323 11.38 3.23 -4.93
C ALA A 323 11.77 4.68 -5.27
N CYS A 324 11.10 5.64 -4.68
CA CYS A 324 11.54 7.02 -4.72
C CYS A 324 12.07 7.49 -3.35
N TYR A 325 12.77 8.62 -3.33
CA TYR A 325 13.35 9.17 -2.11
C TYR A 325 12.33 9.90 -1.22
N GLY A 326 11.06 9.84 -1.56
CA GLY A 326 10.01 10.47 -0.77
C GLY A 326 9.83 11.97 -0.96
N THR A 327 10.46 12.57 -1.97
CA THR A 327 10.33 13.99 -2.33
C THR A 327 9.85 14.17 -3.76
N THR A 328 9.26 15.34 -4.07
CA THR A 328 8.75 15.65 -5.40
C THR A 328 9.76 16.31 -6.31
N GLU A 329 10.84 16.83 -5.75
CA GLU A 329 11.89 17.52 -6.49
C GLU A 329 13.26 17.00 -6.06
N TYR A 330 14.14 16.89 -7.02
CA TYR A 330 15.54 16.64 -6.79
C TYR A 330 16.19 17.88 -6.16
N SER A 331 16.89 17.70 -5.06
CA SER A 331 17.67 18.77 -4.40
C SER A 331 19.07 18.26 -4.05
N GLU A 332 19.99 19.20 -3.88
CA GLU A 332 21.34 18.88 -3.38
C GLU A 332 21.31 18.20 -2.01
N ASP A 333 20.24 18.42 -1.24
CA ASP A 333 20.03 17.79 0.05
C ASP A 333 19.74 16.28 -0.05
N MET A 334 19.44 15.78 -1.24
CA MET A 334 19.29 14.35 -1.53
C MET A 334 20.63 13.65 -1.83
N MET A 335 21.73 14.37 -1.75
CA MET A 335 23.08 13.80 -1.92
C MET A 335 23.45 12.93 -0.72
N GLY A 336 24.27 11.92 -0.96
CA GLY A 336 24.78 11.02 0.10
C GLY A 336 24.08 9.67 0.16
N ILE A 337 23.25 9.34 -0.83
CA ILE A 337 22.68 8.00 -0.96
C ILE A 337 23.80 7.01 -1.29
N THR A 338 23.89 5.96 -0.51
CA THR A 338 24.84 4.88 -0.73
C THR A 338 24.11 3.66 -1.26
N LEU A 339 24.55 3.16 -2.40
CA LEU A 339 24.11 1.88 -2.97
C LEU A 339 25.14 0.82 -2.62
N SER A 340 24.70 -0.37 -2.22
CA SER A 340 25.61 -1.46 -1.87
C SER A 340 25.07 -2.82 -2.23
N THR A 341 26.01 -3.76 -2.45
CA THR A 341 25.76 -5.18 -2.53
C THR A 341 26.61 -5.89 -1.49
N LYS A 342 26.09 -6.96 -0.91
CA LYS A 342 26.78 -7.77 0.11
C LYS A 342 26.82 -9.23 -0.31
N LYS A 343 27.98 -9.88 -0.08
CA LYS A 343 28.19 -11.32 -0.23
C LYS A 343 29.07 -11.83 0.92
N GLY A 344 28.50 -12.60 1.84
CA GLY A 344 29.19 -12.99 3.09
C GLY A 344 29.56 -11.74 3.89
N ASP A 345 30.85 -11.61 4.18
CA ASP A 345 31.40 -10.42 4.87
C ASP A 345 31.86 -9.30 3.91
N GLU A 346 31.83 -9.56 2.60
CA GLU A 346 32.25 -8.60 1.59
C GLU A 346 31.10 -7.65 1.25
N VAL A 347 31.34 -6.34 1.42
CA VAL A 347 30.41 -5.27 1.04
C VAL A 347 31.05 -4.39 0.01
N GLU A 348 30.43 -4.26 -1.13
CA GLU A 348 30.82 -3.34 -2.20
C GLU A 348 29.84 -2.16 -2.21
N THR A 349 30.37 -0.93 -2.27
CA THR A 349 29.56 0.29 -2.18
C THR A 349 29.83 1.22 -3.35
N LEU A 350 28.79 1.92 -3.79
CA LEU A 350 28.86 3.09 -4.65
C LEU A 350 28.38 4.30 -3.83
N ASP A 351 29.32 5.17 -3.52
CA ASP A 351 29.01 6.46 -2.92
C ASP A 351 28.41 7.41 -3.94
N TYR A 352 27.75 8.45 -3.46
CA TYR A 352 27.05 9.39 -4.32
C TYR A 352 28.04 10.16 -5.21
N GLU A 353 27.90 9.96 -6.52
CA GLU A 353 28.30 10.91 -7.55
C GLU A 353 27.06 11.20 -8.37
N TYR A 354 26.69 12.47 -8.57
CA TYR A 354 25.52 12.88 -9.36
C TYR A 354 25.53 12.29 -10.78
N LYS A 355 25.12 11.05 -10.94
CA LYS A 355 24.92 10.35 -12.22
C LYS A 355 24.12 9.08 -11.99
N CYS A 356 23.44 8.60 -13.01
CA CYS A 356 22.82 7.28 -12.99
C CYS A 356 23.88 6.21 -12.72
N ARG A 357 23.87 5.65 -11.53
CA ARG A 357 24.83 4.65 -11.05
C ARG A 357 24.15 3.30 -11.06
N GLU A 358 24.92 2.28 -11.39
CA GLU A 358 24.47 0.90 -11.30
C GLU A 358 25.58 -0.02 -10.83
N MET A 359 25.21 -1.09 -10.14
CA MET A 359 26.09 -2.15 -9.70
C MET A 359 25.37 -3.48 -9.78
N GLU A 360 26.09 -4.51 -10.20
CA GLU A 360 25.63 -5.90 -10.15
C GLU A 360 26.63 -6.76 -9.41
N LYS A 361 26.13 -7.74 -8.63
CA LYS A 361 26.94 -8.70 -7.89
C LYS A 361 26.34 -10.10 -8.01
N ALA A 362 27.12 -11.03 -8.52
CA ALA A 362 26.74 -12.44 -8.55
C ALA A 362 26.71 -13.02 -7.11
N ASP A 363 25.70 -13.84 -6.84
CA ASP A 363 25.45 -14.46 -5.53
C ASP A 363 25.40 -13.45 -4.37
N ALA A 364 24.83 -12.27 -4.58
CA ALA A 364 24.65 -11.28 -3.53
C ALA A 364 23.64 -11.77 -2.50
N ASP A 365 23.99 -11.73 -1.23
CA ASP A 365 23.09 -12.03 -0.11
C ASP A 365 22.11 -10.88 0.13
N GLU A 366 22.55 -9.65 -0.11
CA GLU A 366 21.75 -8.43 0.08
C GLU A 366 22.11 -7.38 -0.96
N VAL A 367 21.10 -6.69 -1.47
CA VAL A 367 21.22 -5.43 -2.20
C VAL A 367 20.54 -4.34 -1.39
N ARG A 368 21.17 -3.15 -1.30
CA ARG A 368 20.74 -2.13 -0.34
C ARG A 368 20.96 -0.72 -0.84
N ALA A 369 20.03 0.17 -0.50
CA ALA A 369 20.19 1.62 -0.63
C ALA A 369 19.99 2.27 0.75
N VAL A 370 20.94 3.11 1.16
CA VAL A 370 20.83 3.94 2.37
C VAL A 370 20.46 5.35 1.95
N ILE A 371 19.42 5.90 2.57
CA ILE A 371 18.86 7.23 2.27
C ILE A 371 19.02 8.10 3.53
N PRO A 372 20.14 8.82 3.66
CA PRO A 372 20.46 9.55 4.89
C PRO A 372 19.46 10.66 5.22
N GLN A 373 18.87 11.28 4.20
CA GLN A 373 17.97 12.44 4.38
C GLN A 373 16.69 12.10 5.15
N ILE A 374 16.29 10.85 5.12
CA ILE A 374 15.14 10.32 5.86
C ILE A 374 15.56 9.28 6.91
N GLU A 375 16.86 9.18 7.18
CA GLU A 375 17.45 8.23 8.13
C GLU A 375 16.95 6.79 7.96
N THR A 376 16.82 6.33 6.72
CA THR A 376 16.31 4.99 6.42
C THR A 376 17.15 4.27 5.39
N ALA A 377 16.91 2.98 5.26
CA ALA A 377 17.45 2.15 4.22
C ALA A 377 16.37 1.23 3.67
N VAL A 378 16.50 0.87 2.40
CA VAL A 378 15.73 -0.20 1.78
C VAL A 378 16.71 -1.28 1.31
N SER A 379 16.39 -2.54 1.60
CA SER A 379 17.19 -3.66 1.15
C SER A 379 16.31 -4.80 0.65
N MET A 380 16.90 -5.63 -0.19
CA MET A 380 16.31 -6.90 -0.61
C MET A 380 17.33 -8.00 -0.43
N SER A 381 16.85 -9.19 -0.08
CA SER A 381 17.61 -10.44 -0.03
C SER A 381 16.80 -11.56 -0.67
N THR A 382 17.46 -12.62 -1.10
CA THR A 382 16.81 -13.79 -1.70
C THR A 382 17.49 -15.08 -1.28
N ASN A 383 16.74 -16.19 -1.29
CA ASN A 383 17.29 -17.52 -1.10
C ASN A 383 17.62 -18.21 -2.44
N ALA A 384 17.45 -17.55 -3.56
CA ALA A 384 17.69 -18.15 -4.88
C ALA A 384 19.20 -18.31 -5.11
N GLU A 385 19.66 -19.56 -5.28
CA GLU A 385 21.03 -19.86 -5.62
C GLU A 385 21.44 -19.27 -6.97
N GLY A 386 22.63 -18.68 -7.04
CA GLY A 386 23.18 -18.08 -8.27
C GLY A 386 22.45 -16.81 -8.70
N ALA A 387 21.67 -16.21 -7.82
CA ALA A 387 21.00 -14.96 -8.12
C ALA A 387 21.99 -13.81 -8.29
N VAL A 388 21.75 -12.95 -9.28
CA VAL A 388 22.50 -11.73 -9.47
C VAL A 388 21.74 -10.56 -8.88
N GLY A 389 22.25 -10.03 -7.77
CA GLY A 389 21.73 -8.82 -7.14
C GLY A 389 22.15 -7.58 -7.91
N TYR A 390 21.26 -6.61 -8.03
CA TYR A 390 21.57 -5.34 -8.66
C TYR A 390 20.96 -4.16 -7.93
N VAL A 391 21.64 -3.04 -7.99
CA VAL A 391 21.15 -1.73 -7.54
C VAL A 391 21.43 -0.71 -8.63
N LYS A 392 20.47 0.18 -8.86
CA LYS A 392 20.66 1.27 -9.80
C LYS A 392 19.87 2.50 -9.41
N GLU A 393 20.39 3.64 -9.80
CA GLU A 393 19.76 4.93 -9.64
C GLU A 393 19.33 5.47 -11.00
N GLY A 394 18.20 6.13 -11.02
CA GLY A 394 17.66 6.76 -12.21
C GLY A 394 16.82 7.97 -11.85
N TYR A 395 16.35 8.64 -12.88
CA TYR A 395 15.48 9.79 -12.74
C TYR A 395 14.32 9.69 -13.73
N ALA A 396 13.10 9.69 -13.19
CA ALA A 396 11.87 9.80 -13.99
C ALA A 396 10.90 10.69 -13.22
N PHE A 397 10.92 12.00 -13.45
CA PHE A 397 10.16 13.03 -12.72
C PHE A 397 10.60 13.24 -11.26
N SER A 398 11.21 12.26 -10.64
CA SER A 398 11.81 12.31 -9.32
C SER A 398 12.98 11.33 -9.25
N PRO A 399 13.89 11.46 -8.27
CA PRO A 399 14.96 10.50 -8.06
C PRO A 399 14.39 9.12 -7.72
N MET A 400 14.82 8.10 -8.44
CA MET A 400 14.34 6.73 -8.33
C MET A 400 15.50 5.79 -8.00
N LEU A 401 15.22 4.82 -7.15
CA LEU A 401 16.09 3.70 -6.83
C LEU A 401 15.46 2.41 -7.33
N THR A 402 16.25 1.57 -7.98
CA THR A 402 15.85 0.21 -8.29
C THR A 402 16.80 -0.76 -7.61
N LEU A 403 16.24 -1.69 -6.86
CA LEU A 403 16.95 -2.82 -6.27
C LEU A 403 16.28 -4.09 -6.76
N GLY A 404 17.06 -5.15 -6.98
CA GLY A 404 16.44 -6.40 -7.40
C GLY A 404 17.42 -7.55 -7.55
N TYR A 405 16.84 -8.68 -7.94
CA TYR A 405 17.53 -9.92 -8.21
C TYR A 405 17.07 -10.53 -9.53
N ASN A 406 18.03 -10.94 -10.34
CA ASN A 406 17.79 -11.85 -11.46
C ASN A 406 18.19 -13.25 -11.02
N SER A 407 17.28 -14.20 -11.08
CA SER A 407 17.54 -15.60 -10.72
C SER A 407 16.97 -16.56 -11.75
N LYS A 408 17.67 -17.69 -11.97
CA LYS A 408 17.10 -18.82 -12.69
C LYS A 408 16.29 -19.65 -11.71
N ILE A 409 15.05 -19.91 -12.03
CA ILE A 409 14.22 -20.80 -11.22
C ILE A 409 14.58 -22.25 -11.57
N LYS A 410 15.44 -22.85 -10.74
CA LYS A 410 15.75 -24.29 -10.83
C LYS A 410 14.89 -25.11 -9.91
N ASP A 411 14.59 -24.58 -8.74
CA ASP A 411 13.64 -25.13 -7.77
C ASP A 411 12.31 -24.41 -7.89
N LYS A 412 11.24 -25.09 -7.58
CA LYS A 412 9.89 -24.56 -7.77
C LYS A 412 9.49 -23.42 -6.81
N GLU A 413 10.44 -22.91 -6.01
CA GLU A 413 10.16 -21.87 -5.01
C GLU A 413 11.32 -20.89 -4.88
N VAL A 414 11.00 -19.59 -4.92
CA VAL A 414 11.93 -18.49 -4.63
C VAL A 414 11.31 -17.60 -3.56
N VAL A 415 12.12 -17.22 -2.54
CA VAL A 415 11.74 -16.29 -1.49
C VAL A 415 12.58 -15.02 -1.61
N ALA A 416 11.93 -13.87 -1.55
CA ALA A 416 12.55 -12.55 -1.59
C ALA A 416 11.97 -11.61 -0.52
#